data_36852deef9c67851224ded32170c2a85
#
_entry.id   36852deef9c67851224ded32170c2a85
#
_cell.length_a   1.000
_cell.length_b   1.000
_cell.length_c   1.000
_cell.angle_alpha   90.00
_cell.angle_beta   90.00
_cell.angle_gamma   90.00
#
_symmetry.space_group_name_H-M   'P 1'
#
loop_
_entity.id
_entity.type
_entity.pdbx_description
1 polymer ?
#
loop_
_entity_poly.entity_id
_entity_poly.type
_entity_poly.pdbx_seq_one_letter_code
_entity_poly.pdbx_strand_id
1 'polypeptide(L)'
;MRWGLGLALLVAAALAAPVAHAQPAVGEGCGPAKRSLREPSLAFVAYANGPVRAFATPGAEVLRTFGRVNRNGARTAFGVLTVSRDARCRAAWYQVQLPMRPNGSVGWVNAAAVTLDPVRTRLEVDISKHRLRFFRDGRLILRAAAGTGAARTPTPTGSYYVNQRLYAPNASGPFGPGAVGISGFSPVLRDWAQGGPIAIHGTNDPSSVGRSASHGCIRVRNSLARRLLRATETGSPVVIRA
;
A
#
# COMPACT_ATOMS: atom_id res chain seq x y z
N MET A 1 27.53 17.09 78.79
CA MET A 1 28.26 16.47 77.67
C MET A 1 27.36 15.52 76.92
N ARG A 2 26.80 15.89 75.77
CA ARG A 2 26.00 14.98 74.88
C ARG A 2 26.35 15.37 73.44
N TRP A 3 27.02 14.44 72.76
CA TRP A 3 27.42 14.60 71.38
C TRP A 3 26.26 14.08 70.51
N GLY A 4 25.74 14.92 69.63
CA GLY A 4 24.77 14.54 68.62
C GLY A 4 25.47 14.25 67.28
N LEU A 5 25.40 13.01 66.84
CA LEU A 5 25.83 12.65 65.46
C LEU A 5 24.76 13.08 64.47
N GLY A 6 25.11 14.02 63.62
CA GLY A 6 24.31 14.35 62.43
C GLY A 6 24.56 13.35 61.28
N LEU A 7 23.53 12.66 60.88
CA LEU A 7 23.52 11.75 59.73
C LEU A 7 23.26 12.59 58.46
N ALA A 8 24.27 12.75 57.60
CA ALA A 8 24.12 13.40 56.32
C ALA A 8 23.60 12.40 55.30
N LEU A 9 22.37 12.57 54.82
CA LEU A 9 21.81 11.84 53.70
C LEU A 9 22.38 12.39 52.37
N LEU A 10 23.22 11.61 51.71
CA LEU A 10 23.66 11.86 50.35
C LEU A 10 22.54 11.39 49.40
N VAL A 11 21.83 12.33 48.78
CA VAL A 11 20.90 12.06 47.66
C VAL A 11 21.74 11.96 46.39
N ALA A 12 21.89 10.75 45.89
CA ALA A 12 22.49 10.52 44.59
C ALA A 12 21.44 10.81 43.51
N ALA A 13 21.60 11.92 42.80
CA ALA A 13 20.83 12.24 41.61
C ALA A 13 21.31 11.38 40.46
N ALA A 14 20.50 10.40 40.07
CA ALA A 14 20.75 9.63 38.85
C ALA A 14 20.46 10.51 37.63
N LEU A 15 21.53 10.96 36.96
CA LEU A 15 21.42 11.59 35.64
C LEU A 15 21.02 10.56 34.62
N ALA A 16 19.75 10.61 34.21
CA ALA A 16 19.27 9.83 33.06
C ALA A 16 19.94 10.36 31.79
N ALA A 17 20.82 9.55 31.20
CA ALA A 17 21.41 9.86 29.91
C ALA A 17 20.30 9.92 28.84
N PRO A 18 20.32 10.89 27.90
CA PRO A 18 19.36 10.93 26.82
C PRO A 18 19.58 9.72 25.93
N VAL A 19 18.51 8.96 25.68
CA VAL A 19 18.47 7.87 24.68
C VAL A 19 18.68 8.52 23.32
N ALA A 20 19.89 8.44 22.80
CA ALA A 20 20.18 8.86 21.45
C ALA A 20 19.37 7.97 20.51
N HIS A 21 18.36 8.53 19.86
CA HIS A 21 17.69 7.90 18.74
C HIS A 21 18.75 7.74 17.64
N ALA A 22 19.23 6.54 17.42
CA ALA A 22 20.13 6.21 16.33
C ALA A 22 19.45 6.59 15.02
N GLN A 23 19.81 7.73 14.45
CA GLN A 23 19.52 8.02 13.05
C GLN A 23 20.23 6.95 12.23
N PRO A 24 19.54 6.33 11.24
CA PRO A 24 20.22 5.35 10.39
C PRO A 24 21.41 6.03 9.74
N ALA A 25 22.58 5.38 9.87
CA ALA A 25 23.84 5.87 9.37
C ALA A 25 23.71 6.34 7.91
N VAL A 26 23.91 7.63 7.70
CA VAL A 26 24.04 8.25 6.39
C VAL A 26 25.50 7.98 5.96
N GLY A 27 25.74 6.82 5.39
CA GLY A 27 27.04 6.44 4.90
C GLY A 27 26.89 5.34 3.86
N GLU A 28 26.93 5.75 2.63
CA GLU A 28 27.40 5.13 1.39
C GLU A 28 26.53 5.55 0.21
N GLY A 29 27.10 6.37 -0.69
CA GLY A 29 26.60 6.56 -2.05
C GLY A 29 25.47 7.59 -2.21
N CYS A 30 25.75 8.87 -1.92
CA CYS A 30 24.95 9.97 -2.44
C CYS A 30 25.26 10.16 -3.94
N GLY A 31 24.62 9.38 -4.75
CA GLY A 31 24.66 9.47 -6.20
C GLY A 31 23.28 9.08 -6.76
N PRO A 32 23.09 9.12 -8.06
CA PRO A 32 21.82 8.74 -8.70
C PRO A 32 21.48 7.24 -8.56
N ALA A 33 22.09 6.54 -7.62
CA ALA A 33 21.83 5.14 -7.35
C ALA A 33 20.37 4.94 -6.92
N LYS A 34 19.66 4.13 -7.67
CA LYS A 34 18.27 3.74 -7.38
C LYS A 34 18.29 2.76 -6.19
N ARG A 35 17.80 3.20 -5.04
CA ARG A 35 17.63 2.31 -3.87
C ARG A 35 16.20 1.78 -3.82
N SER A 36 16.04 0.46 -3.72
CA SER A 36 14.73 -0.16 -3.46
C SER A 36 14.16 0.32 -2.14
N LEU A 37 12.86 0.65 -2.14
CA LEU A 37 12.09 1.00 -0.95
C LEU A 37 11.02 -0.07 -0.65
N ARG A 38 11.20 -1.30 -1.15
CA ARG A 38 10.32 -2.44 -0.88
C ARG A 38 11.07 -3.56 -0.19
N GLU A 39 10.58 -3.90 0.99
CA GLU A 39 11.03 -5.04 1.79
C GLU A 39 9.81 -5.87 2.20
N PRO A 40 9.97 -7.13 2.63
CA PRO A 40 8.84 -7.97 3.06
C PRO A 40 8.00 -7.37 4.19
N SER A 41 8.62 -6.57 5.08
CA SER A 41 8.00 -5.96 6.27
C SER A 41 7.68 -4.48 6.10
N LEU A 42 8.23 -3.81 5.08
CA LEU A 42 8.12 -2.36 4.90
C LEU A 42 8.00 -2.00 3.43
N ALA A 43 7.02 -1.19 3.09
CA ALA A 43 6.86 -0.52 1.82
C ALA A 43 6.57 0.97 2.08
N PHE A 44 6.41 1.74 1.02
CA PHE A 44 6.05 3.15 1.12
C PHE A 44 4.95 3.51 0.13
N VAL A 45 4.12 4.46 0.54
CA VAL A 45 3.12 5.10 -0.30
C VAL A 45 3.49 6.57 -0.50
N ALA A 46 3.35 7.05 -1.72
CA ALA A 46 3.50 8.46 -2.05
C ALA A 46 2.11 9.06 -2.29
N TYR A 47 1.70 9.98 -1.42
CA TYR A 47 0.43 10.70 -1.55
C TYR A 47 0.62 12.02 -2.30
N ALA A 48 -0.23 12.27 -3.29
CA ALA A 48 -0.24 13.52 -4.04
C ALA A 48 -0.57 14.73 -3.14
N ASN A 49 0.26 15.78 -3.19
CA ASN A 49 0.02 17.05 -2.49
C ASN A 49 -0.86 18.01 -3.32
N GLY A 50 -0.85 17.84 -4.63
CA GLY A 50 -1.61 18.58 -5.64
C GLY A 50 -1.71 17.74 -6.92
N PRO A 51 -1.88 18.32 -8.10
CA PRO A 51 -1.70 17.62 -9.37
C PRO A 51 -0.27 17.08 -9.49
N VAL A 52 -0.12 15.80 -9.83
CA VAL A 52 1.19 15.12 -9.96
C VAL A 52 1.37 14.62 -11.38
N ARG A 53 2.45 15.03 -12.02
CA ARG A 53 2.89 14.49 -13.31
C ARG A 53 3.76 13.27 -13.08
N ALA A 54 3.43 12.16 -13.73
CA ALA A 54 4.25 10.96 -13.80
C ALA A 54 5.01 10.95 -15.12
N PHE A 55 6.31 10.69 -15.06
CA PHE A 55 7.24 10.74 -16.18
C PHE A 55 7.78 9.35 -16.50
N ALA A 56 8.15 9.11 -17.77
CA ALA A 56 8.81 7.86 -18.17
C ALA A 56 10.19 7.72 -17.49
N THR A 57 10.96 8.80 -17.47
CA THR A 57 12.20 8.98 -16.70
C THR A 57 12.17 10.36 -16.06
N PRO A 58 12.99 10.63 -15.01
CA PRO A 58 13.01 11.93 -14.34
C PRO A 58 13.14 13.12 -15.29
N GLY A 59 12.12 13.98 -15.33
CA GLY A 59 12.11 15.20 -16.15
C GLY A 59 11.87 15.02 -17.65
N ALA A 60 11.66 13.78 -18.13
CA ALA A 60 11.43 13.49 -19.56
C ALA A 60 9.92 13.57 -19.92
N GLU A 61 9.46 12.69 -20.82
CA GLU A 61 8.08 12.63 -21.27
C GLU A 61 7.09 12.37 -20.14
N VAL A 62 6.01 13.13 -20.12
CA VAL A 62 4.89 12.95 -19.18
C VAL A 62 4.00 11.81 -19.65
N LEU A 63 3.99 10.71 -18.91
CA LEU A 63 3.10 9.58 -19.16
C LEU A 63 1.65 9.91 -18.82
N ARG A 64 1.44 10.62 -17.69
CA ARG A 64 0.11 11.00 -17.20
C ARG A 64 0.19 12.05 -16.10
N THR A 65 -0.85 12.87 -16.02
CA THR A 65 -1.10 13.74 -14.86
C THR A 65 -2.24 13.16 -14.02
N PHE A 66 -2.04 13.11 -12.71
CA PHE A 66 -3.00 12.66 -11.72
C PHE A 66 -3.44 13.84 -10.86
N GLY A 67 -4.73 13.96 -10.55
CA GLY A 67 -5.24 14.95 -9.61
C GLY A 67 -4.84 14.61 -8.16
N ARG A 68 -5.02 15.57 -7.24
CA ARG A 68 -4.83 15.36 -5.80
C ARG A 68 -5.74 14.25 -5.24
N VAL A 69 -6.93 14.12 -5.79
CA VAL A 69 -7.90 13.07 -5.47
C VAL A 69 -8.24 12.29 -6.73
N ASN A 70 -8.58 11.03 -6.56
CA ASN A 70 -9.05 10.16 -7.63
C ASN A 70 -10.57 10.36 -7.90
N ARG A 71 -11.12 9.63 -8.85
CA ARG A 71 -12.55 9.72 -9.24
C ARG A 71 -13.53 9.34 -8.12
N ASN A 72 -13.07 8.65 -7.08
CA ASN A 72 -13.88 8.26 -5.92
C ASN A 72 -13.69 9.22 -4.73
N GLY A 73 -13.00 10.36 -4.92
CA GLY A 73 -12.74 11.34 -3.86
C GLY A 73 -11.61 10.93 -2.89
N ALA A 74 -11.02 9.75 -3.06
CA ALA A 74 -9.89 9.34 -2.23
C ALA A 74 -8.62 10.08 -2.66
N ARG A 75 -7.73 10.40 -1.70
CA ARG A 75 -6.43 11.00 -1.99
C ARG A 75 -5.65 10.11 -2.96
N THR A 76 -5.13 10.69 -4.03
CA THR A 76 -4.31 9.96 -5.00
C THR A 76 -3.04 9.45 -4.32
N ALA A 77 -2.81 8.16 -4.45
CA ALA A 77 -1.71 7.44 -3.83
C ALA A 77 -0.98 6.58 -4.85
N PHE A 78 0.32 6.43 -4.68
CA PHE A 78 1.18 5.61 -5.52
C PHE A 78 1.99 4.64 -4.67
N GLY A 79 2.08 3.37 -5.08
CA GLY A 79 2.99 2.41 -4.45
C GLY A 79 4.43 2.69 -4.87
N VAL A 80 5.30 3.01 -3.91
CA VAL A 80 6.69 3.39 -4.19
C VAL A 80 7.55 2.15 -4.42
N LEU A 81 8.45 2.21 -5.40
CA LEU A 81 9.39 1.14 -5.74
C LEU A 81 10.82 1.52 -5.36
N THR A 82 11.27 2.68 -5.83
CA THR A 82 12.64 3.14 -5.59
C THR A 82 12.70 4.65 -5.36
N VAL A 83 13.81 5.11 -4.82
CA VAL A 83 14.15 6.54 -4.70
C VAL A 83 15.40 6.84 -5.51
N SER A 84 15.37 7.99 -6.21
CA SER A 84 16.56 8.63 -6.77
C SER A 84 16.87 9.86 -5.93
N ARG A 85 18.13 10.08 -5.59
CA ARG A 85 18.60 11.17 -4.73
C ARG A 85 19.40 12.20 -5.53
N ASP A 86 19.37 13.45 -5.08
CA ASP A 86 20.23 14.51 -5.62
C ASP A 86 21.66 14.42 -5.04
N ALA A 87 22.56 15.28 -5.50
CA ALA A 87 23.94 15.36 -5.04
C ALA A 87 24.07 15.71 -3.52
N ARG A 88 23.00 16.21 -2.91
CA ARG A 88 22.91 16.50 -1.46
C ARG A 88 22.22 15.39 -0.67
N CYS A 89 22.09 14.18 -1.24
CA CYS A 89 21.43 13.01 -0.65
C CYS A 89 19.92 13.17 -0.38
N ARG A 90 19.27 14.22 -0.86
CA ARG A 90 17.84 14.41 -0.69
C ARG A 90 17.10 13.64 -1.77
N ALA A 91 15.92 13.10 -1.43
CA ALA A 91 15.04 12.48 -2.42
C ALA A 91 14.66 13.51 -3.50
N ALA A 92 15.00 13.22 -4.76
CA ALA A 92 14.65 14.03 -5.90
C ALA A 92 13.44 13.46 -6.65
N TRP A 93 13.42 12.14 -6.82
CA TRP A 93 12.38 11.44 -7.55
C TRP A 93 12.05 10.10 -6.89
N TYR A 94 10.79 9.71 -6.97
CA TYR A 94 10.34 8.36 -6.64
C TYR A 94 9.88 7.63 -7.90
N GLN A 95 10.37 6.41 -8.11
CA GLN A 95 9.76 5.50 -9.06
C GLN A 95 8.56 4.85 -8.37
N VAL A 96 7.41 4.90 -9.03
CA VAL A 96 6.13 4.46 -8.45
C VAL A 96 5.36 3.58 -9.43
N GLN A 97 4.52 2.72 -8.89
CA GLN A 97 3.49 2.04 -9.67
C GLN A 97 2.36 3.03 -9.98
N LEU A 98 1.90 3.05 -11.22
CA LEU A 98 0.84 3.94 -11.70
C LEU A 98 -0.48 3.19 -11.79
N PRO A 99 -1.59 3.76 -11.24
CA PRO A 99 -2.93 3.17 -11.36
C PRO A 99 -3.52 3.47 -12.74
N MET A 100 -2.93 2.89 -13.78
CA MET A 100 -3.32 3.07 -15.18
C MET A 100 -3.03 1.80 -15.98
N ARG A 101 -3.58 1.76 -17.20
CA ARG A 101 -3.24 0.72 -18.19
C ARG A 101 -1.99 1.08 -18.99
N PRO A 102 -1.22 0.05 -19.39
CA PRO A 102 -1.36 -1.36 -19.04
C PRO A 102 -1.10 -1.63 -17.55
N ASN A 103 -1.61 -2.76 -17.02
CA ASN A 103 -1.28 -3.19 -15.66
C ASN A 103 0.23 -3.32 -15.48
N GLY A 104 0.74 -2.94 -14.32
CA GLY A 104 2.17 -2.94 -14.04
C GLY A 104 2.91 -1.69 -14.53
N SER A 105 2.21 -0.68 -15.10
CA SER A 105 2.82 0.59 -15.48
C SER A 105 3.56 1.22 -14.30
N VAL A 106 4.76 1.70 -14.57
CA VAL A 106 5.60 2.44 -13.63
C VAL A 106 5.99 3.79 -14.22
N GLY A 107 6.29 4.73 -13.35
CA GLY A 107 6.77 6.05 -13.76
C GLY A 107 7.48 6.75 -12.62
N TRP A 108 8.01 7.92 -12.88
CA TRP A 108 8.73 8.75 -11.93
C TRP A 108 7.89 9.96 -11.55
N VAL A 109 7.80 10.23 -10.26
CA VAL A 109 7.15 11.44 -9.73
C VAL A 109 8.18 12.27 -8.96
N ASN A 110 8.07 13.60 -9.04
CA ASN A 110 8.96 14.49 -8.30
C ASN A 110 8.70 14.34 -6.80
N ALA A 111 9.75 14.21 -6.00
CA ALA A 111 9.64 14.00 -4.55
C ALA A 111 8.92 15.16 -3.85
N ALA A 112 9.10 16.40 -4.31
CA ALA A 112 8.43 17.58 -3.76
C ALA A 112 6.91 17.61 -4.02
N ALA A 113 6.43 16.86 -5.02
CA ALA A 113 5.01 16.80 -5.38
C ALA A 113 4.20 15.81 -4.52
N VAL A 114 4.86 15.03 -3.67
CA VAL A 114 4.23 13.96 -2.88
C VAL A 114 4.71 13.98 -1.43
N THR A 115 3.88 13.41 -0.55
CA THR A 115 4.26 13.07 0.83
C THR A 115 4.42 11.55 0.94
N LEU A 116 5.49 11.10 1.56
CA LEU A 116 5.83 9.69 1.70
C LEU A 116 5.46 9.18 3.10
N ASP A 117 4.68 8.10 3.16
CA ASP A 117 4.35 7.41 4.40
C ASP A 117 4.80 5.94 4.37
N PRO A 118 5.26 5.37 5.50
CA PRO A 118 5.58 3.94 5.60
C PRO A 118 4.30 3.09 5.59
N VAL A 119 4.41 1.88 5.03
CA VAL A 119 3.33 0.90 4.91
C VAL A 119 3.85 -0.44 5.40
N ARG A 120 3.16 -1.03 6.38
CA ARG A 120 3.57 -2.27 7.05
C ARG A 120 2.69 -3.47 6.72
N THR A 121 1.64 -3.25 5.90
CA THR A 121 0.72 -4.31 5.50
C THR A 121 0.96 -4.75 4.06
N ARG A 122 0.67 -6.02 3.76
CA ARG A 122 0.80 -6.63 2.45
C ARG A 122 -0.27 -7.69 2.25
N LEU A 123 -0.74 -7.85 1.01
CA LEU A 123 -1.70 -8.86 0.62
C LEU A 123 -1.10 -9.77 -0.46
N GLU A 124 -1.48 -11.02 -0.42
CA GLU A 124 -1.20 -11.98 -1.48
C GLU A 124 -2.49 -12.74 -1.83
N VAL A 125 -2.71 -12.94 -3.12
CA VAL A 125 -3.82 -13.74 -3.64
C VAL A 125 -3.23 -14.84 -4.51
N ASP A 126 -3.62 -16.07 -4.20
CA ASP A 126 -3.31 -17.28 -4.97
C ASP A 126 -4.61 -17.71 -5.65
N ILE A 127 -4.66 -17.54 -6.98
CA ILE A 127 -5.87 -17.79 -7.77
C ILE A 127 -6.17 -19.29 -7.81
N SER A 128 -5.15 -20.12 -8.07
CA SER A 128 -5.32 -21.58 -8.17
C SER A 128 -5.81 -22.22 -6.87
N LYS A 129 -5.41 -21.65 -5.72
CA LYS A 129 -5.83 -22.11 -4.39
C LYS A 129 -7.02 -21.34 -3.82
N HIS A 130 -7.59 -20.41 -4.57
CA HIS A 130 -8.66 -19.53 -4.09
C HIS A 130 -8.38 -18.98 -2.70
N ARG A 131 -7.18 -18.43 -2.47
CA ARG A 131 -6.69 -18.07 -1.16
C ARG A 131 -6.15 -16.65 -1.11
N LEU A 132 -6.56 -15.89 -0.08
CA LEU A 132 -5.99 -14.62 0.30
C LEU A 132 -5.14 -14.78 1.56
N ARG A 133 -3.98 -14.14 1.59
CA ARG A 133 -3.10 -13.98 2.75
C ARG A 133 -2.92 -12.50 3.05
N PHE A 134 -3.01 -12.15 4.32
CA PHE A 134 -2.74 -10.79 4.80
C PHE A 134 -1.59 -10.81 5.80
N PHE A 135 -0.63 -9.94 5.59
CA PHE A 135 0.57 -9.80 6.39
C PHE A 135 0.63 -8.42 7.02
N ARG A 136 1.23 -8.33 8.20
CA ARG A 136 1.62 -7.10 8.87
C ARG A 136 3.01 -7.28 9.45
N ASP A 137 3.90 -6.28 9.28
CA ASP A 137 5.30 -6.32 9.72
C ASP A 137 6.03 -7.59 9.27
N GLY A 138 5.77 -8.03 8.02
CA GLY A 138 6.31 -9.26 7.45
C GLY A 138 5.66 -10.55 7.94
N ARG A 139 4.87 -10.52 9.02
CA ARG A 139 4.24 -11.71 9.63
C ARG A 139 2.87 -12.00 9.01
N LEU A 140 2.58 -13.27 8.79
CA LEU A 140 1.26 -13.71 8.33
C LEU A 140 0.24 -13.56 9.47
N ILE A 141 -0.77 -12.71 9.27
CA ILE A 141 -1.82 -12.41 10.24
C ILE A 141 -3.08 -13.24 10.01
N LEU A 142 -3.39 -13.54 8.73
CA LEU A 142 -4.53 -14.38 8.39
C LEU A 142 -4.38 -15.04 7.03
N ARG A 143 -5.09 -16.17 6.88
CA ARG A 143 -5.39 -16.83 5.60
C ARG A 143 -6.89 -16.98 5.49
N ALA A 144 -7.42 -16.84 4.29
CA ALA A 144 -8.84 -17.02 4.06
C ALA A 144 -9.11 -17.48 2.62
N ALA A 145 -10.27 -18.10 2.41
CA ALA A 145 -10.77 -18.37 1.09
C ALA A 145 -11.14 -17.05 0.38
N ALA A 146 -10.91 -17.01 -0.93
CA ALA A 146 -11.24 -15.89 -1.79
C ALA A 146 -11.86 -16.38 -3.10
N GLY A 147 -12.94 -15.75 -3.53
CA GLY A 147 -13.46 -15.92 -4.89
C GLY A 147 -12.63 -15.10 -5.86
N THR A 148 -12.42 -15.61 -7.05
CA THR A 148 -11.62 -14.98 -8.12
C THR A 148 -12.43 -14.85 -9.41
N GLY A 149 -11.86 -14.20 -10.42
CA GLY A 149 -12.50 -14.03 -11.73
C GLY A 149 -12.79 -15.35 -12.41
N ALA A 150 -13.95 -15.43 -13.09
CA ALA A 150 -14.29 -16.53 -13.97
C ALA A 150 -13.33 -16.58 -15.18
N ALA A 151 -13.30 -17.71 -15.92
CA ALA A 151 -12.42 -17.87 -17.07
C ALA A 151 -12.55 -16.77 -18.13
N ARG A 152 -13.76 -16.27 -18.36
CA ARG A 152 -14.03 -15.17 -19.32
C ARG A 152 -13.68 -13.78 -18.79
N THR A 153 -13.57 -13.63 -17.48
CA THR A 153 -13.27 -12.35 -16.79
C THR A 153 -12.24 -12.59 -15.70
N PRO A 154 -11.01 -12.99 -16.05
CA PRO A 154 -10.02 -13.45 -15.09
C PRO A 154 -9.56 -12.33 -14.16
N THR A 155 -9.21 -12.70 -12.94
CA THR A 155 -8.45 -11.83 -12.04
C THR A 155 -7.04 -11.67 -12.64
N PRO A 156 -6.55 -10.44 -12.88
CA PRO A 156 -5.23 -10.25 -13.46
C PRO A 156 -4.13 -10.60 -12.46
N THR A 157 -3.18 -11.43 -12.88
CA THR A 157 -1.94 -11.70 -12.12
C THR A 157 -1.00 -10.51 -12.20
N GLY A 158 -0.12 -10.38 -11.21
CA GLY A 158 0.88 -9.31 -11.17
C GLY A 158 1.10 -8.73 -9.78
N SER A 159 1.88 -7.64 -9.76
CA SER A 159 2.18 -6.85 -8.57
C SER A 159 1.44 -5.52 -8.63
N TYR A 160 0.66 -5.25 -7.61
CA TYR A 160 -0.19 -4.08 -7.45
C TYR A 160 0.04 -3.44 -6.09
N TYR A 161 -0.70 -2.39 -5.78
CA TYR A 161 -0.79 -1.81 -4.45
C TYR A 161 -2.23 -1.39 -4.16
N VAL A 162 -2.58 -1.25 -2.90
CA VAL A 162 -3.88 -0.71 -2.46
C VAL A 162 -3.89 0.79 -2.73
N ASN A 163 -4.76 1.24 -3.62
CA ASN A 163 -4.87 2.66 -3.99
C ASN A 163 -5.97 3.41 -3.23
N GLN A 164 -6.91 2.70 -2.63
CA GLN A 164 -8.03 3.30 -1.88
C GLN A 164 -8.77 2.26 -1.04
N ARG A 165 -9.55 2.75 -0.07
CA ARG A 165 -10.52 1.95 0.69
C ARG A 165 -11.87 2.65 0.59
N LEU A 166 -12.88 1.94 0.14
CA LEU A 166 -14.23 2.45 -0.10
C LEU A 166 -15.21 1.69 0.79
N TYR A 167 -15.95 2.39 1.62
CA TYR A 167 -17.00 1.83 2.44
C TYR A 167 -18.32 1.90 1.66
N ALA A 168 -19.05 0.79 1.61
CA ALA A 168 -20.33 0.75 0.93
C ALA A 168 -21.43 1.29 1.86
N PRO A 169 -22.37 2.11 1.34
CA PRO A 169 -23.51 2.57 2.12
C PRO A 169 -24.48 1.43 2.48
N ASN A 170 -24.53 0.37 1.65
CA ASN A 170 -25.32 -0.84 1.88
C ASN A 170 -24.40 -2.06 1.96
N ALA A 171 -24.21 -2.59 3.17
CA ALA A 171 -23.38 -3.77 3.41
C ALA A 171 -23.99 -5.10 2.90
N SER A 172 -25.26 -5.10 2.50
CA SER A 172 -25.93 -6.25 1.87
C SER A 172 -25.86 -6.22 0.33
N GLY A 173 -25.23 -5.21 -0.25
CA GLY A 173 -25.05 -5.08 -1.69
C GLY A 173 -23.94 -5.97 -2.26
N PRO A 174 -23.69 -5.93 -3.57
CA PRO A 174 -22.76 -6.81 -4.27
C PRO A 174 -21.29 -6.66 -3.84
N PHE A 175 -20.95 -5.54 -3.19
CA PHE A 175 -19.62 -5.28 -2.64
C PHE A 175 -19.52 -5.57 -1.13
N GLY A 176 -20.61 -6.05 -0.50
CA GLY A 176 -20.69 -6.22 0.95
C GLY A 176 -20.41 -4.89 1.68
N PRO A 177 -19.64 -4.86 2.76
CA PRO A 177 -19.39 -3.65 3.54
C PRO A 177 -18.44 -2.66 2.85
N GLY A 178 -17.87 -2.99 1.69
CA GLY A 178 -17.00 -2.13 0.93
C GLY A 178 -15.87 -2.87 0.23
N ALA A 179 -14.93 -2.10 -0.33
CA ALA A 179 -13.87 -2.57 -1.20
C ALA A 179 -12.51 -1.96 -0.86
N VAL A 180 -11.48 -2.79 -0.85
CA VAL A 180 -10.07 -2.42 -0.88
C VAL A 180 -9.67 -2.40 -2.35
N GLY A 181 -9.66 -1.21 -2.96
CA GLY A 181 -9.28 -1.00 -4.36
C GLY A 181 -7.79 -1.20 -4.56
N ILE A 182 -7.41 -1.82 -5.66
CA ILE A 182 -6.01 -1.99 -6.05
C ILE A 182 -5.69 -1.26 -7.35
N SER A 183 -4.41 -1.08 -7.65
CA SER A 183 -3.95 -0.38 -8.87
C SER A 183 -4.14 -1.17 -10.17
N GLY A 184 -4.72 -2.36 -10.11
CA GLY A 184 -4.98 -3.23 -11.26
C GLY A 184 -6.34 -2.99 -11.90
N PHE A 185 -6.42 -3.35 -13.19
CA PHE A 185 -7.61 -3.28 -14.02
C PHE A 185 -7.89 -4.63 -14.68
N SER A 186 -9.16 -4.94 -14.92
CA SER A 186 -9.57 -6.12 -15.64
C SER A 186 -8.93 -6.14 -17.05
N PRO A 187 -8.36 -7.25 -17.51
CA PRO A 187 -7.81 -7.31 -18.86
C PRO A 187 -8.88 -7.25 -19.96
N VAL A 188 -10.13 -7.61 -19.65
CA VAL A 188 -11.22 -7.75 -20.62
C VAL A 188 -12.34 -6.74 -20.47
N LEU A 189 -12.66 -6.28 -19.25
CA LEU A 189 -13.77 -5.35 -18.98
C LEU A 189 -13.32 -3.88 -19.09
N ARG A 190 -12.92 -3.46 -20.28
CA ARG A 190 -12.37 -2.11 -20.51
C ARG A 190 -13.44 -1.03 -20.49
N ASP A 191 -14.64 -1.34 -20.93
CA ASP A 191 -15.77 -0.42 -21.09
C ASP A 191 -16.62 -0.28 -19.82
N TRP A 192 -16.29 -1.04 -18.78
CA TRP A 192 -16.93 -0.89 -17.47
C TRP A 192 -16.62 0.47 -16.84
N ALA A 193 -17.50 0.91 -15.95
CA ALA A 193 -17.31 2.14 -15.21
C ALA A 193 -15.88 2.24 -14.66
N GLN A 194 -15.23 3.38 -14.87
CA GLN A 194 -13.84 3.64 -14.50
C GLN A 194 -12.80 2.68 -15.16
N GLY A 195 -13.15 1.97 -16.25
CA GLY A 195 -12.25 1.06 -16.94
C GLY A 195 -12.06 -0.30 -16.26
N GLY A 196 -13.01 -0.78 -15.47
CA GLY A 196 -12.97 -2.09 -14.82
C GLY A 196 -11.86 -2.23 -13.76
N PRO A 197 -11.82 -1.36 -12.73
CA PRO A 197 -10.83 -1.47 -11.66
C PRO A 197 -11.05 -2.75 -10.85
N ILE A 198 -9.97 -3.34 -10.37
CA ILE A 198 -9.99 -4.54 -9.52
C ILE A 198 -9.96 -4.13 -8.04
N ALA A 199 -10.72 -4.88 -7.24
CA ALA A 199 -10.76 -4.69 -5.79
C ALA A 199 -10.87 -6.03 -5.05
N ILE A 200 -10.53 -6.01 -3.76
CA ILE A 200 -10.84 -7.05 -2.79
C ILE A 200 -12.04 -6.55 -1.99
N HIS A 201 -13.18 -7.24 -2.06
CA HIS A 201 -14.43 -6.76 -1.46
C HIS A 201 -15.28 -7.88 -0.86
N GLY A 202 -16.27 -7.50 -0.07
CA GLY A 202 -17.30 -8.43 0.39
C GLY A 202 -18.26 -8.83 -0.73
N THR A 203 -19.33 -9.53 -0.38
CA THR A 203 -20.28 -10.00 -1.38
C THR A 203 -21.66 -10.27 -0.76
N ASN A 204 -22.71 -10.13 -1.54
CA ASN A 204 -24.05 -10.63 -1.24
C ASN A 204 -24.27 -12.09 -1.71
N ASP A 205 -23.25 -12.67 -2.37
CA ASP A 205 -23.22 -14.09 -2.77
C ASP A 205 -22.04 -14.80 -2.09
N PRO A 206 -22.22 -15.30 -0.85
CA PRO A 206 -21.17 -16.01 -0.11
C PRO A 206 -20.72 -17.32 -0.78
N SER A 207 -21.54 -17.92 -1.64
CA SER A 207 -21.22 -19.17 -2.36
C SER A 207 -20.10 -18.98 -3.39
N SER A 208 -19.87 -17.76 -3.85
CA SER A 208 -18.80 -17.39 -4.78
C SER A 208 -17.41 -17.38 -4.14
N VAL A 209 -17.32 -17.37 -2.79
CA VAL A 209 -16.04 -17.37 -2.08
C VAL A 209 -15.41 -18.76 -2.15
N GLY A 210 -14.16 -18.82 -2.65
CA GLY A 210 -13.45 -20.08 -2.91
C GLY A 210 -13.69 -20.63 -4.31
N ARG A 211 -14.28 -19.85 -5.23
CA ARG A 211 -14.60 -20.25 -6.60
C ARG A 211 -14.16 -19.19 -7.62
N SER A 212 -13.98 -19.59 -8.86
CA SER A 212 -13.78 -18.69 -10.01
C SER A 212 -15.13 -18.20 -10.54
N ALA A 213 -15.73 -17.19 -9.92
CA ALA A 213 -17.12 -16.77 -10.17
C ALA A 213 -17.31 -15.25 -10.29
N SER A 214 -16.26 -14.44 -10.19
CA SER A 214 -16.38 -12.98 -10.27
C SER A 214 -16.07 -12.43 -11.67
N HIS A 215 -16.27 -11.13 -11.83
CA HIS A 215 -15.88 -10.39 -13.03
C HIS A 215 -14.43 -9.86 -12.94
N GLY A 216 -13.57 -10.52 -12.16
CA GLY A 216 -12.16 -10.17 -11.99
C GLY A 216 -11.79 -9.69 -10.58
N CYS A 217 -12.72 -9.14 -9.83
CA CYS A 217 -12.50 -8.76 -8.44
C CYS A 217 -12.32 -9.98 -7.53
N ILE A 218 -11.66 -9.77 -6.40
CA ILE A 218 -11.41 -10.78 -5.37
C ILE A 218 -12.54 -10.68 -4.32
N ARG A 219 -13.38 -11.71 -4.23
CA ARG A 219 -14.48 -11.76 -3.27
C ARG A 219 -14.06 -12.46 -1.99
N VAL A 220 -14.41 -11.88 -0.85
CA VAL A 220 -14.19 -12.47 0.47
C VAL A 220 -15.47 -12.40 1.30
N ARG A 221 -15.56 -13.20 2.37
CA ARG A 221 -16.69 -13.09 3.33
C ARG A 221 -16.77 -11.68 3.90
N ASN A 222 -17.98 -11.17 4.15
CA ASN A 222 -18.20 -9.80 4.63
C ASN A 222 -17.50 -9.48 5.95
N SER A 223 -17.38 -10.45 6.87
CA SER A 223 -16.62 -10.31 8.12
C SER A 223 -15.13 -10.02 7.83
N LEU A 224 -14.56 -10.74 6.86
CA LEU A 224 -13.18 -10.51 6.44
C LEU A 224 -13.02 -9.18 5.71
N ALA A 225 -13.97 -8.81 4.83
CA ALA A 225 -13.94 -7.53 4.13
C ALA A 225 -13.93 -6.35 5.13
N ARG A 226 -14.76 -6.39 6.19
CA ARG A 226 -14.71 -5.40 7.29
C ARG A 226 -13.34 -5.34 7.97
N ARG A 227 -12.73 -6.50 8.24
CA ARG A 227 -11.39 -6.58 8.83
C ARG A 227 -10.33 -5.99 7.91
N LEU A 228 -10.34 -6.33 6.62
CA LEU A 228 -9.39 -5.80 5.63
C LEU A 228 -9.55 -4.29 5.44
N LEU A 229 -10.79 -3.78 5.36
CA LEU A 229 -11.06 -2.34 5.24
C LEU A 229 -10.43 -1.53 6.40
N ARG A 230 -10.44 -2.08 7.63
CA ARG A 230 -9.83 -1.42 8.80
C ARG A 230 -8.32 -1.64 8.89
N ALA A 231 -7.85 -2.83 8.52
CA ALA A 231 -6.48 -3.25 8.80
C ALA A 231 -5.48 -2.95 7.68
N THR A 232 -5.95 -2.86 6.41
CA THR A 232 -5.08 -2.63 5.26
C THR A 232 -4.75 -1.15 5.12
N GLU A 233 -3.50 -0.84 4.89
CA GLU A 233 -3.03 0.52 4.63
C GLU A 233 -3.08 0.82 3.12
N THR A 234 -3.41 2.06 2.76
CA THR A 234 -3.20 2.53 1.37
C THR A 234 -1.70 2.46 1.07
N GLY A 235 -1.34 2.00 -0.14
CA GLY A 235 0.04 1.72 -0.49
C GLY A 235 0.48 0.28 -0.23
N SER A 236 -0.30 -0.53 0.53
CA SER A 236 0.02 -1.94 0.77
C SER A 236 0.30 -2.68 -0.54
N PRO A 237 1.46 -3.34 -0.68
CA PRO A 237 1.71 -4.21 -1.81
C PRO A 237 0.67 -5.33 -1.90
N VAL A 238 0.22 -5.62 -3.13
CA VAL A 238 -0.70 -6.72 -3.44
C VAL A 238 -0.07 -7.56 -4.54
N VAL A 239 0.16 -8.84 -4.26
CA VAL A 239 0.70 -9.79 -5.23
C VAL A 239 -0.39 -10.79 -5.58
N ILE A 240 -0.72 -10.93 -6.86
CA ILE A 240 -1.69 -11.89 -7.37
C ILE A 240 -0.95 -12.89 -8.24
N ARG A 241 -1.03 -14.17 -7.88
CA ARG A 241 -0.39 -15.29 -8.59
C ARG A 241 -1.44 -16.26 -9.10
N ALA A 242 -1.10 -16.95 -10.19
CA ALA A 242 -1.89 -18.07 -10.73
C ALA A 242 -1.93 -19.24 -9.75
#